data_4d9f85fce2748e36523798d5dab76d77
#
_entry.id   4d9f85fce2748e36523798d5dab76d77
#
_cell.length_a   1.000
_cell.length_b   1.000
_cell.length_c   1.000
_cell.angle_alpha   90.00
_cell.angle_beta   90.00
_cell.angle_gamma   90.00
#
_symmetry.space_group_name_H-M   'P 1'
#
loop_
_entity.id
_entity.type
_entity.pdbx_description
1 polymer ?
#
loop_
_entity_poly.entity_id
_entity_poly.type
_entity_poly.pdbx_seq_one_letter_code
_entity_poly.pdbx_strand_id
1 'polypeptide(L)'
;MSHKPLTDRDYERLSATLNRFRNQDCMNLEELDGFFTALLCGPMPIQPTECLPLILGDAFDDERAFPSEKALEQFVALLKGHWLDIANTLHTEQPFQPWLEPDEQGAVHGNDWAQGFTEGMELLNDDWALLFDDDEQAQALEPIMALAFEHHPDPEMRPYLDAADPQQREQWLAGISPSVTSIYQFFAAIREEIEEESKELERETKVNHTAPRGSKKKH
;
A
#
# COMPACT_ATOMS: atom_id res chain seq x y z
N MET A 1 -11.45 15.08 11.92
CA MET A 1 -12.80 14.51 11.69
C MET A 1 -12.66 13.01 11.85
N SER A 2 -13.53 12.36 12.64
CA SER A 2 -13.46 10.90 12.80
C SER A 2 -13.85 10.26 11.46
N HIS A 3 -12.96 9.42 10.91
CA HIS A 3 -13.27 8.58 9.76
C HIS A 3 -14.39 7.61 10.12
N LYS A 4 -15.36 7.44 9.22
CA LYS A 4 -16.41 6.43 9.35
C LYS A 4 -16.02 5.25 8.44
N PRO A 5 -15.78 4.05 8.99
CA PRO A 5 -15.43 2.88 8.20
C PRO A 5 -16.47 2.56 7.14
N LEU A 6 -16.01 1.96 6.04
CA LEU A 6 -16.90 1.40 5.02
C LEU A 6 -17.75 0.28 5.61
N THR A 7 -18.97 0.16 5.10
CA THR A 7 -19.89 -0.94 5.43
C THR A 7 -19.68 -2.12 4.47
N ASP A 8 -20.16 -3.32 4.84
CA ASP A 8 -20.14 -4.49 3.95
C ASP A 8 -20.74 -4.18 2.57
N ARG A 9 -21.84 -3.40 2.55
CA ARG A 9 -22.46 -2.95 1.30
C ARG A 9 -21.56 -2.03 0.47
N ASP A 10 -20.71 -1.23 1.11
CA ASP A 10 -19.76 -0.36 0.40
C ASP A 10 -18.65 -1.22 -0.20
N TYR A 11 -18.17 -2.23 0.51
CA TYR A 11 -17.22 -3.21 -0.01
C TYR A 11 -17.81 -4.04 -1.15
N GLU A 12 -19.07 -4.51 -1.05
CA GLU A 12 -19.76 -5.18 -2.17
C GLU A 12 -19.81 -4.30 -3.43
N ARG A 13 -20.06 -2.99 -3.27
CA ARG A 13 -20.09 -2.05 -4.39
C ARG A 13 -18.71 -1.78 -4.97
N LEU A 14 -17.69 -1.70 -4.13
CA LEU A 14 -16.31 -1.52 -4.55
C LEU A 14 -15.86 -2.74 -5.36
N SER A 15 -15.97 -3.94 -4.79
CA SER A 15 -15.63 -5.21 -5.46
C SER A 15 -16.39 -5.38 -6.78
N ALA A 16 -17.71 -5.14 -6.79
CA ALA A 16 -18.51 -5.21 -8.01
C ALA A 16 -18.06 -4.23 -9.11
N THR A 17 -17.56 -3.05 -8.72
CA THR A 17 -17.06 -2.07 -9.68
C THR A 17 -15.73 -2.50 -10.26
N LEU A 18 -14.78 -2.94 -9.45
CA LEU A 18 -13.48 -3.47 -9.88
C LEU A 18 -13.65 -4.69 -10.79
N ASN A 19 -14.46 -5.66 -10.37
CA ASN A 19 -14.75 -6.88 -11.13
C ASN A 19 -15.35 -6.62 -12.52
N ARG A 20 -16.05 -5.50 -12.70
CA ARG A 20 -16.58 -5.10 -14.02
C ARG A 20 -15.47 -4.84 -15.04
N PHE A 21 -14.28 -4.45 -14.57
CA PHE A 21 -13.11 -4.11 -15.39
C PHE A 21 -12.02 -5.20 -15.36
N ARG A 22 -12.29 -6.37 -14.78
CA ARG A 22 -11.31 -7.46 -14.62
C ARG A 22 -10.57 -7.87 -15.91
N ASN A 23 -11.20 -7.71 -17.08
CA ASN A 23 -10.59 -8.04 -18.38
C ASN A 23 -9.77 -6.87 -18.96
N GLN A 24 -9.53 -5.81 -18.19
CA GLN A 24 -8.84 -4.59 -18.59
C GLN A 24 -7.66 -4.30 -17.65
N ASP A 25 -7.05 -5.34 -17.11
CA ASP A 25 -5.94 -5.28 -16.15
C ASP A 25 -6.24 -4.41 -14.91
N CYS A 26 -7.53 -4.34 -14.53
CA CYS A 26 -7.96 -3.66 -13.31
C CYS A 26 -7.71 -4.56 -12.10
N MET A 27 -7.17 -3.99 -11.04
CA MET A 27 -6.99 -4.70 -9.77
C MET A 27 -8.33 -5.24 -9.25
N ASN A 28 -8.33 -6.44 -8.67
CA ASN A 28 -9.44 -6.91 -7.86
C ASN A 28 -9.35 -6.30 -6.43
N LEU A 29 -10.30 -6.58 -5.55
CA LEU A 29 -10.32 -5.97 -4.22
C LEU A 29 -9.20 -6.51 -3.32
N GLU A 30 -8.81 -7.76 -3.47
CA GLU A 30 -7.69 -8.38 -2.74
C GLU A 30 -6.37 -7.73 -3.14
N GLU A 31 -6.10 -7.59 -4.45
CA GLU A 31 -4.96 -6.85 -5.00
C GLU A 31 -4.92 -5.40 -4.53
N LEU A 32 -6.05 -4.70 -4.59
CA LEU A 32 -6.17 -3.31 -4.15
C LEU A 32 -5.85 -3.16 -2.66
N ASP A 33 -6.27 -4.09 -1.80
CA ASP A 33 -5.98 -4.08 -0.36
C ASP A 33 -4.48 -4.21 -0.11
N GLY A 34 -3.81 -5.15 -0.79
CA GLY A 34 -2.36 -5.31 -0.73
C GLY A 34 -1.62 -4.08 -1.23
N PHE A 35 -2.01 -3.54 -2.38
CA PHE A 35 -1.46 -2.34 -2.99
C PHE A 35 -1.54 -1.12 -2.05
N PHE A 36 -2.72 -0.85 -1.52
CA PHE A 36 -2.91 0.25 -0.57
C PHE A 36 -2.13 0.04 0.72
N THR A 37 -2.03 -1.19 1.19
CA THR A 37 -1.25 -1.53 2.39
C THR A 37 0.23 -1.22 2.18
N ALA A 38 0.82 -1.56 1.03
CA ALA A 38 2.20 -1.23 0.70
C ALA A 38 2.43 0.28 0.67
N LEU A 39 1.55 1.03 0.00
CA LEU A 39 1.66 2.49 -0.08
C LEU A 39 1.55 3.18 1.29
N LEU A 40 0.76 2.62 2.21
CA LEU A 40 0.61 3.14 3.57
C LEU A 40 1.76 2.74 4.49
N CYS A 41 2.34 1.56 4.27
CA CYS A 41 3.52 1.11 5.01
C CYS A 41 4.78 1.87 4.59
N GLY A 42 4.91 2.21 3.32
CA GLY A 42 6.11 2.80 2.74
C GLY A 42 6.53 4.14 3.35
N PRO A 43 7.74 4.61 3.01
CA PRO A 43 8.33 5.80 3.62
C PRO A 43 7.63 7.11 3.22
N MET A 44 7.01 7.15 2.04
CA MET A 44 6.31 8.32 1.52
C MET A 44 4.85 7.98 1.19
N PRO A 45 3.86 8.63 1.80
CA PRO A 45 2.46 8.37 1.51
C PRO A 45 2.08 8.91 0.12
N ILE A 46 1.51 8.03 -0.72
CA ILE A 46 0.94 8.38 -2.02
C ILE A 46 -0.59 8.39 -1.90
N GLN A 47 -1.25 9.40 -2.46
CA GLN A 47 -2.71 9.47 -2.39
C GLN A 47 -3.35 8.44 -3.33
N PRO A 48 -4.43 7.75 -2.93
CA PRO A 48 -5.07 6.72 -3.74
C PRO A 48 -5.57 7.23 -5.10
N THR A 49 -5.85 8.52 -5.23
CA THR A 49 -6.27 9.14 -6.50
C THR A 49 -5.13 9.32 -7.50
N GLU A 50 -3.89 9.32 -7.07
CA GLU A 50 -2.71 9.39 -7.93
C GLU A 50 -2.43 8.04 -8.59
N CYS A 51 -2.95 6.96 -8.01
CA CYS A 51 -2.76 5.59 -8.46
C CYS A 51 -3.93 5.07 -9.34
N LEU A 52 -4.93 5.91 -9.66
CA LEU A 52 -6.08 5.49 -10.47
C LEU A 52 -5.71 4.79 -11.79
N PRO A 53 -4.68 5.22 -12.55
CA PRO A 53 -4.24 4.52 -13.76
C PRO A 53 -3.83 3.06 -13.49
N LEU A 54 -3.12 2.80 -12.40
CA LEU A 54 -2.70 1.45 -12.00
C LEU A 54 -3.87 0.62 -11.51
N ILE A 55 -4.74 1.21 -10.69
CA ILE A 55 -5.90 0.52 -10.12
C ILE A 55 -6.89 0.10 -11.20
N LEU A 56 -7.13 0.95 -12.21
CA LEU A 56 -8.13 0.74 -13.25
C LEU A 56 -7.57 0.07 -14.51
N GLY A 57 -6.23 -0.02 -14.66
CA GLY A 57 -5.61 -0.53 -15.88
C GLY A 57 -6.14 0.17 -17.13
N ASP A 58 -6.42 -0.59 -18.18
CA ASP A 58 -6.93 -0.08 -19.46
C ASP A 58 -8.29 0.65 -19.35
N ALA A 59 -9.06 0.39 -18.27
CA ALA A 59 -10.32 1.08 -18.03
C ALA A 59 -10.14 2.57 -17.67
N PHE A 60 -8.94 2.99 -17.28
CA PHE A 60 -8.65 4.38 -16.96
C PHE A 60 -8.77 5.30 -18.16
N ASP A 61 -8.36 4.84 -19.33
CA ASP A 61 -8.39 5.60 -20.58
C ASP A 61 -9.74 5.49 -21.34
N ASP A 62 -10.68 4.67 -20.86
CA ASP A 62 -12.01 4.55 -21.45
C ASP A 62 -12.98 5.59 -20.87
N GLU A 63 -13.27 6.64 -21.63
CA GLU A 63 -14.26 7.67 -21.28
C GLU A 63 -15.65 7.10 -20.91
N ARG A 64 -15.94 5.85 -21.32
CA ARG A 64 -17.21 5.17 -21.08
C ARG A 64 -17.16 4.18 -19.93
N ALA A 65 -16.01 4.06 -19.26
CA ALA A 65 -15.84 3.15 -18.12
C ALA A 65 -16.88 3.39 -17.03
N PHE A 66 -17.22 4.65 -16.79
CA PHE A 66 -18.27 5.01 -15.82
C PHE A 66 -19.46 5.65 -16.54
N PRO A 67 -20.70 5.26 -16.16
CA PRO A 67 -21.93 5.74 -16.81
C PRO A 67 -22.21 7.25 -16.57
N SER A 68 -21.55 7.84 -15.59
CA SER A 68 -21.66 9.28 -15.28
C SER A 68 -20.50 9.72 -14.37
N GLU A 69 -20.21 11.02 -14.35
CA GLU A 69 -19.27 11.65 -13.42
C GLU A 69 -19.61 11.29 -11.95
N LYS A 70 -20.88 11.31 -11.59
CA LYS A 70 -21.33 10.91 -10.26
C LYS A 70 -20.97 9.45 -9.91
N ALA A 71 -21.00 8.54 -10.88
CA ALA A 71 -20.61 7.16 -10.66
C ALA A 71 -19.10 7.04 -10.42
N LEU A 72 -18.29 7.81 -11.13
CA LEU A 72 -16.86 7.92 -10.89
C LEU A 72 -16.55 8.52 -9.51
N GLU A 73 -17.22 9.63 -9.15
CA GLU A 73 -17.07 10.24 -7.82
C GLU A 73 -17.40 9.25 -6.69
N GLN A 74 -18.44 8.45 -6.85
CA GLN A 74 -18.83 7.42 -5.88
C GLN A 74 -17.78 6.32 -5.77
N PHE A 75 -17.19 5.89 -6.89
CA PHE A 75 -16.11 4.91 -6.90
C PHE A 75 -14.87 5.47 -6.19
N VAL A 76 -14.45 6.68 -6.52
CA VAL A 76 -13.32 7.36 -5.87
C VAL A 76 -13.55 7.52 -4.37
N ALA A 77 -14.80 7.81 -3.95
CA ALA A 77 -15.14 7.89 -2.54
C ALA A 77 -14.99 6.53 -1.81
N LEU A 78 -15.32 5.42 -2.48
CA LEU A 78 -15.13 4.08 -1.93
C LEU A 78 -13.64 3.72 -1.85
N LEU A 79 -12.85 4.03 -2.87
CA LEU A 79 -11.38 3.85 -2.84
C LEU A 79 -10.76 4.60 -1.66
N LYS A 80 -11.12 5.89 -1.49
CA LYS A 80 -10.64 6.70 -0.36
C LYS A 80 -11.11 6.15 0.98
N GLY A 81 -12.31 5.62 1.05
CA GLY A 81 -12.85 4.98 2.25
C GLY A 81 -12.01 3.77 2.65
N HIS A 82 -11.73 2.87 1.71
CA HIS A 82 -10.90 1.69 1.93
C HIS A 82 -9.47 2.06 2.35
N TRP A 83 -8.85 3.01 1.64
CA TRP A 83 -7.57 3.57 2.04
C TRP A 83 -7.55 4.06 3.49
N LEU A 84 -8.57 4.80 3.90
CA LEU A 84 -8.68 5.35 5.25
C LEU A 84 -8.95 4.26 6.30
N ASP A 85 -9.64 3.19 5.95
CA ASP A 85 -9.85 2.04 6.85
C ASP A 85 -8.52 1.36 7.16
N ILE A 86 -7.69 1.09 6.14
CA ILE A 86 -6.35 0.53 6.33
C ILE A 86 -5.48 1.50 7.13
N ALA A 87 -5.42 2.77 6.72
CA ALA A 87 -4.61 3.79 7.39
C ALA A 87 -4.96 3.93 8.88
N ASN A 88 -6.26 3.92 9.21
CA ASN A 88 -6.70 3.98 10.60
C ASN A 88 -6.31 2.73 11.39
N THR A 89 -6.39 1.55 10.80
CA THR A 89 -5.97 0.28 11.42
C THR A 89 -4.48 0.32 11.76
N LEU A 90 -3.63 0.71 10.81
CA LEU A 90 -2.19 0.80 11.00
C LEU A 90 -1.80 1.88 12.04
N HIS A 91 -2.43 3.05 11.96
CA HIS A 91 -2.14 4.17 12.87
C HIS A 91 -2.57 3.90 14.32
N THR A 92 -3.62 3.12 14.53
CA THR A 92 -4.14 2.80 15.87
C THR A 92 -3.55 1.51 16.43
N GLU A 93 -2.55 0.93 15.76
CA GLU A 93 -1.89 -0.32 16.14
C GLU A 93 -2.89 -1.47 16.36
N GLN A 94 -4.02 -1.42 15.67
CA GLN A 94 -4.96 -2.54 15.66
C GLN A 94 -4.35 -3.70 14.87
N PRO A 95 -4.64 -4.96 15.22
CA PRO A 95 -4.20 -6.09 14.43
C PRO A 95 -4.66 -5.94 12.97
N PHE A 96 -3.70 -5.80 12.05
CA PHE A 96 -4.00 -5.72 10.64
C PHE A 96 -4.61 -7.05 10.17
N GLN A 97 -5.67 -6.96 9.37
CA GLN A 97 -6.30 -8.11 8.75
C GLN A 97 -6.37 -7.86 7.24
N PRO A 98 -5.61 -8.61 6.44
CA PRO A 98 -5.67 -8.47 4.99
C PRO A 98 -7.06 -8.87 4.46
N TRP A 99 -7.52 -8.18 3.41
CA TRP A 99 -8.70 -8.58 2.69
C TRP A 99 -8.36 -9.75 1.78
N LEU A 100 -8.77 -10.96 2.15
CA LEU A 100 -8.50 -12.17 1.38
C LEU A 100 -9.82 -12.78 0.92
N GLU A 101 -9.93 -13.03 -0.39
CA GLU A 101 -11.14 -13.60 -0.99
C GLU A 101 -11.00 -15.12 -1.14
N PRO A 102 -11.96 -15.91 -0.63
CA PRO A 102 -11.94 -17.35 -0.84
C PRO A 102 -12.30 -17.71 -2.30
N ASP A 103 -11.67 -18.74 -2.83
CA ASP A 103 -12.04 -19.32 -4.12
C ASP A 103 -13.40 -20.03 -4.08
N GLU A 104 -13.81 -20.63 -5.20
CA GLU A 104 -15.08 -21.38 -5.31
C GLU A 104 -15.15 -22.58 -4.36
N GLN A 105 -14.03 -23.11 -3.88
CA GLN A 105 -13.92 -24.20 -2.92
C GLN A 105 -13.85 -23.70 -1.47
N GLY A 106 -13.76 -22.41 -1.27
CA GLY A 106 -13.65 -21.77 0.04
C GLY A 106 -12.21 -21.68 0.56
N ALA A 107 -11.21 -21.97 -0.28
CA ALA A 107 -9.81 -21.85 0.08
C ALA A 107 -9.31 -20.40 -0.14
N VAL A 108 -8.52 -19.90 0.79
CA VAL A 108 -7.87 -18.59 0.71
C VAL A 108 -6.44 -18.75 0.21
N HIS A 109 -6.06 -17.93 -0.77
CA HIS A 109 -4.78 -18.05 -1.43
C HIS A 109 -3.81 -16.92 -1.05
N GLY A 110 -4.25 -15.68 -0.99
CA GLY A 110 -3.44 -14.52 -0.62
C GLY A 110 -2.43 -14.08 -1.68
N ASN A 111 -2.40 -14.75 -2.85
CA ASN A 111 -1.47 -14.43 -3.93
C ASN A 111 -1.78 -13.06 -4.54
N ASP A 112 -3.06 -12.77 -4.80
CA ASP A 112 -3.50 -11.50 -5.38
C ASP A 112 -3.17 -10.35 -4.41
N TRP A 113 -3.41 -10.54 -3.11
CA TRP A 113 -3.03 -9.57 -2.09
C TRP A 113 -1.53 -9.28 -2.09
N ALA A 114 -0.72 -10.34 -2.10
CA ALA A 114 0.73 -10.23 -2.10
C ALA A 114 1.27 -9.59 -3.38
N GLN A 115 0.65 -9.88 -4.53
CA GLN A 115 0.99 -9.25 -5.80
C GLN A 115 0.69 -7.75 -5.76
N GLY A 116 -0.50 -7.35 -5.31
CA GLY A 116 -0.83 -5.94 -5.13
C GLY A 116 0.13 -5.22 -4.19
N PHE A 117 0.55 -5.88 -3.10
CA PHE A 117 1.56 -5.31 -2.20
C PHE A 117 2.89 -5.07 -2.91
N THR A 118 3.39 -6.02 -3.70
CA THR A 118 4.65 -5.85 -4.47
C THR A 118 4.54 -4.75 -5.52
N GLU A 119 3.40 -4.61 -6.20
CA GLU A 119 3.15 -3.51 -7.13
C GLU A 119 3.18 -2.13 -6.43
N GLY A 120 2.65 -2.06 -5.21
CA GLY A 120 2.75 -0.85 -4.38
C GLY A 120 4.18 -0.51 -3.98
N MET A 121 5.02 -1.52 -3.72
CA MET A 121 6.45 -1.33 -3.45
C MET A 121 7.20 -0.80 -4.66
N GLU A 122 6.87 -1.28 -5.87
CA GLU A 122 7.54 -0.89 -7.11
C GLU A 122 7.41 0.62 -7.42
N LEU A 123 6.32 1.26 -6.99
CA LEU A 123 6.13 2.71 -7.16
C LEU A 123 7.18 3.56 -6.45
N LEU A 124 7.74 3.06 -5.36
CA LEU A 124 8.73 3.75 -4.52
C LEU A 124 9.96 2.86 -4.29
N ASN A 125 10.37 2.13 -5.32
CA ASN A 125 11.39 1.09 -5.23
C ASN A 125 12.69 1.55 -4.55
N ASP A 126 13.18 2.76 -4.88
CA ASP A 126 14.41 3.30 -4.28
C ASP A 126 14.26 3.51 -2.76
N ASP A 127 13.08 3.92 -2.30
CA ASP A 127 12.81 4.17 -0.89
C ASP A 127 12.66 2.86 -0.09
N TRP A 128 12.15 1.81 -0.72
CA TRP A 128 12.05 0.47 -0.14
C TRP A 128 13.41 -0.23 0.01
N ALA A 129 14.45 0.22 -0.70
CA ALA A 129 15.81 -0.28 -0.56
C ALA A 129 16.30 -0.22 0.90
N LEU A 130 15.85 0.78 1.68
CA LEU A 130 16.18 0.90 3.09
C LEU A 130 15.76 -0.32 3.92
N LEU A 131 14.64 -0.95 3.58
CA LEU A 131 14.16 -2.15 4.25
C LEU A 131 14.96 -3.39 3.82
N PHE A 132 15.37 -3.47 2.55
CA PHE A 132 16.17 -4.59 2.04
C PHE A 132 17.62 -4.57 2.54
N ASP A 133 18.14 -3.40 2.88
CA ASP A 133 19.50 -3.23 3.43
C ASP A 133 19.60 -3.63 4.92
N ASP A 134 18.47 -3.83 5.60
CA ASP A 134 18.39 -4.31 6.98
C ASP A 134 17.99 -5.80 7.02
N ASP A 135 18.94 -6.68 7.36
CA ASP A 135 18.76 -8.14 7.36
C ASP A 135 17.60 -8.63 8.27
N GLU A 136 17.31 -7.92 9.37
CA GLU A 136 16.21 -8.27 10.28
C GLU A 136 14.86 -7.86 9.68
N GLN A 137 14.81 -6.67 9.08
CA GLN A 137 13.59 -6.13 8.50
C GLN A 137 13.24 -6.77 7.15
N ALA A 138 14.25 -7.13 6.36
CA ALA A 138 14.05 -7.86 5.10
C ALA A 138 13.29 -9.19 5.31
N GLN A 139 13.49 -9.86 6.46
CA GLN A 139 12.75 -11.08 6.81
C GLN A 139 11.24 -10.84 6.95
N ALA A 140 10.81 -9.62 7.29
CA ALA A 140 9.41 -9.30 7.35
C ALA A 140 8.71 -9.38 5.99
N LEU A 141 9.45 -9.24 4.89
CA LEU A 141 8.89 -9.39 3.54
C LEU A 141 8.75 -10.84 3.08
N GLU A 142 9.44 -11.80 3.72
CA GLU A 142 9.50 -13.19 3.25
C GLU A 142 8.10 -13.80 3.00
N PRO A 143 7.11 -13.73 3.90
CA PRO A 143 5.80 -14.31 3.64
C PRO A 143 5.08 -13.68 2.45
N ILE A 144 5.20 -12.36 2.29
CA ILE A 144 4.55 -11.61 1.22
C ILE A 144 5.20 -11.95 -0.13
N MET A 145 6.53 -11.89 -0.20
CA MET A 145 7.29 -12.22 -1.41
C MET A 145 7.08 -13.70 -1.82
N ALA A 146 7.02 -14.61 -0.83
CA ALA A 146 6.76 -16.01 -1.10
C ALA A 146 5.40 -16.23 -1.77
N LEU A 147 4.35 -15.57 -1.30
CA LEU A 147 3.00 -15.63 -1.90
C LEU A 147 2.96 -14.94 -3.26
N ALA A 148 3.56 -13.75 -3.40
CA ALA A 148 3.58 -12.99 -4.65
C ALA A 148 4.24 -13.76 -5.79
N PHE A 149 5.34 -14.44 -5.50
CA PHE A 149 6.16 -15.15 -6.49
C PHE A 149 5.90 -16.67 -6.56
N GLU A 150 4.96 -17.22 -5.78
CA GLU A 150 4.65 -18.65 -5.73
C GLU A 150 4.44 -19.27 -7.13
N HIS A 151 3.77 -18.53 -8.01
CA HIS A 151 3.41 -18.97 -9.35
C HIS A 151 4.11 -18.18 -10.46
N HIS A 152 5.22 -17.50 -10.14
CA HIS A 152 5.93 -16.69 -11.12
C HIS A 152 6.31 -17.52 -12.36
N PRO A 153 6.15 -16.99 -13.61
CA PRO A 153 6.44 -17.73 -14.84
C PRO A 153 7.91 -18.18 -14.94
N ASP A 154 8.85 -17.37 -14.44
CA ASP A 154 10.25 -17.73 -14.32
C ASP A 154 10.48 -18.58 -13.06
N PRO A 155 10.93 -19.84 -13.18
CA PRO A 155 11.19 -20.71 -12.03
C PRO A 155 12.28 -20.18 -11.08
N GLU A 156 13.24 -19.37 -11.59
CA GLU A 156 14.31 -18.81 -10.76
C GLU A 156 13.78 -17.75 -9.77
N MET A 157 12.62 -17.17 -10.07
CA MET A 157 11.95 -16.19 -9.20
C MET A 157 11.03 -16.85 -8.16
N ARG A 158 10.78 -18.14 -8.26
CA ARG A 158 9.90 -18.83 -7.30
C ARG A 158 10.64 -19.13 -6.01
N PRO A 159 10.02 -18.93 -4.84
CA PRO A 159 10.62 -19.26 -3.55
C PRO A 159 10.88 -20.78 -3.40
N TYR A 160 10.06 -21.59 -4.09
CA TYR A 160 10.19 -23.04 -4.17
C TYR A 160 9.95 -23.52 -5.59
N LEU A 161 10.79 -24.46 -6.06
CA LEU A 161 10.66 -25.09 -7.39
C LEU A 161 9.47 -26.05 -7.46
N ASP A 162 9.19 -26.72 -6.34
CA ASP A 162 8.03 -27.61 -6.18
C ASP A 162 6.90 -26.86 -5.47
N ALA A 163 5.68 -27.39 -5.59
CA ALA A 163 4.54 -26.83 -4.85
C ALA A 163 4.87 -26.76 -3.35
N ALA A 164 4.63 -25.61 -2.76
CA ALA A 164 4.88 -25.42 -1.33
C ALA A 164 4.10 -26.46 -0.51
N ASP A 165 4.72 -26.93 0.56
CA ASP A 165 4.02 -27.73 1.56
C ASP A 165 2.82 -26.93 2.08
N PRO A 166 1.61 -27.51 2.13
CA PRO A 166 0.42 -26.83 2.68
C PRO A 166 0.66 -26.18 4.03
N GLN A 167 1.47 -26.77 4.90
CA GLN A 167 1.82 -26.20 6.19
C GLN A 167 2.69 -24.94 6.04
N GLN A 168 3.63 -24.93 5.12
CA GLN A 168 4.45 -23.76 4.82
C GLN A 168 3.60 -22.62 4.26
N ARG A 169 2.66 -22.97 3.39
CA ARG A 169 1.76 -21.99 2.80
C ARG A 169 0.82 -21.34 3.84
N GLU A 170 0.32 -22.13 4.79
CA GLU A 170 -0.45 -21.61 5.94
C GLU A 170 0.41 -20.65 6.79
N GLN A 171 1.72 -20.93 6.95
CA GLN A 171 2.64 -20.04 7.66
C GLN A 171 2.82 -18.71 6.93
N TRP A 172 2.92 -18.70 5.61
CA TRP A 172 2.99 -17.45 4.85
C TRP A 172 1.72 -16.63 4.97
N LEU A 173 0.55 -17.25 4.83
CA LEU A 173 -0.72 -16.56 5.03
C LEU A 173 -0.84 -15.94 6.44
N ALA A 174 -0.48 -16.71 7.46
CA ALA A 174 -0.48 -16.23 8.83
C ALA A 174 0.60 -15.15 9.07
N GLY A 175 1.65 -15.14 8.26
CA GLY A 175 2.75 -14.18 8.31
C GLY A 175 2.39 -12.80 7.78
N ILE A 176 1.39 -12.64 6.92
CA ILE A 176 1.03 -11.34 6.31
C ILE A 176 0.81 -10.26 7.39
N SER A 177 -0.04 -10.53 8.35
CA SER A 177 -0.43 -9.56 9.38
C SER A 177 0.76 -9.06 10.23
N PRO A 178 1.62 -9.92 10.81
CA PRO A 178 2.81 -9.47 11.53
C PRO A 178 3.84 -8.79 10.61
N SER A 179 3.99 -9.23 9.36
CA SER A 179 4.85 -8.59 8.36
C SER A 179 4.45 -7.13 8.13
N VAL A 180 3.19 -6.89 7.82
CA VAL A 180 2.66 -5.54 7.64
C VAL A 180 2.91 -4.66 8.86
N THR A 181 2.68 -5.20 10.06
CA THR A 181 2.92 -4.45 11.31
C THR A 181 4.39 -4.07 11.46
N SER A 182 5.32 -5.00 11.22
CA SER A 182 6.76 -4.75 11.32
C SER A 182 7.23 -3.73 10.29
N ILE A 183 6.82 -3.88 9.03
CA ILE A 183 7.18 -2.96 7.94
C ILE A 183 6.64 -1.55 8.22
N TYR A 184 5.38 -1.44 8.66
CA TYR A 184 4.78 -0.15 9.00
C TYR A 184 5.54 0.56 10.12
N GLN A 185 5.93 -0.16 11.18
CA GLN A 185 6.69 0.39 12.31
C GLN A 185 8.08 0.83 11.89
N PHE A 186 8.77 0.05 11.05
CA PHE A 186 10.07 0.40 10.50
C PHE A 186 10.04 1.75 9.77
N PHE A 187 9.13 1.89 8.80
CA PHE A 187 9.01 3.15 8.06
C PHE A 187 8.37 4.29 8.86
N ALA A 188 7.58 4.00 9.89
CA ALA A 188 7.06 5.02 10.79
C ALA A 188 8.19 5.76 11.52
N ALA A 189 9.19 5.04 12.01
CA ALA A 189 10.37 5.64 12.63
C ALA A 189 11.14 6.53 11.64
N ILE A 190 11.33 6.09 10.40
CA ILE A 190 11.99 6.88 9.35
C ILE A 190 11.19 8.16 9.02
N ARG A 191 9.86 8.04 8.92
CA ARG A 191 9.00 9.23 8.68
C ARG A 191 9.08 10.26 9.80
N GLU A 192 9.16 9.83 11.04
CA GLU A 192 9.36 10.73 12.20
C GLU A 192 10.69 11.47 12.14
N GLU A 193 11.77 10.76 11.80
CA GLU A 193 13.11 11.39 11.64
C GLU A 193 13.10 12.44 10.53
N ILE A 194 12.54 12.13 9.36
CA ILE A 194 12.44 13.07 8.23
C ILE A 194 11.60 14.31 8.63
N GLU A 195 10.51 14.12 9.35
CA GLU A 195 9.66 15.22 9.80
C GLU A 195 10.36 16.11 10.83
N GLU A 196 11.14 15.54 11.73
CA GLU A 196 11.94 16.30 12.71
C GLU A 196 13.03 17.11 12.03
N GLU A 197 13.80 16.51 11.11
CA GLU A 197 14.81 17.20 10.32
C GLU A 197 14.22 18.36 9.50
N SER A 198 13.07 18.14 8.89
CA SER A 198 12.36 19.17 8.13
C SER A 198 11.96 20.35 9.02
N LYS A 199 11.47 20.08 10.24
CA LYS A 199 11.10 21.11 11.21
C LYS A 199 12.32 21.91 11.72
N GLU A 200 13.47 21.26 11.89
CA GLU A 200 14.71 21.92 12.27
C GLU A 200 15.23 22.85 11.17
N LEU A 201 15.26 22.39 9.92
CA LEU A 201 15.63 23.19 8.75
C LEU A 201 14.75 24.42 8.58
N GLU A 202 13.44 24.29 8.78
CA GLU A 202 12.51 25.42 8.76
C GLU A 202 12.80 26.43 9.89
N ARG A 203 13.15 25.96 11.08
CA ARG A 203 13.50 26.85 12.23
C ARG A 203 14.78 27.62 11.95
N GLU A 204 15.82 26.97 11.44
CA GLU A 204 17.08 27.60 11.07
C GLU A 204 16.89 28.64 9.95
N THR A 205 16.09 28.33 8.95
CA THR A 205 15.79 29.23 7.84
C THR A 205 15.05 30.49 8.33
N LYS A 206 14.11 30.33 9.26
CA LYS A 206 13.39 31.47 9.89
C LYS A 206 14.31 32.35 10.75
N VAL A 207 15.23 31.73 11.49
CA VAL A 207 16.21 32.46 12.31
C VAL A 207 17.18 33.28 11.44
N ASN A 208 17.64 32.71 10.32
CA ASN A 208 18.55 33.38 9.40
C ASN A 208 17.89 34.56 8.64
N HIS A 209 16.57 34.50 8.42
CA HIS A 209 15.81 35.59 7.79
C HIS A 209 15.49 36.74 8.75
N THR A 210 15.49 36.48 10.05
CA THR A 210 15.21 37.51 11.08
C THR A 210 16.48 38.22 11.63
N ALA A 211 17.70 37.79 11.25
CA ALA A 211 18.93 38.43 11.62
C ALA A 211 19.01 39.83 10.96
N PRO A 212 19.13 40.93 11.73
CA PRO A 212 19.20 42.30 11.17
C PRO A 212 20.45 42.43 10.30
N ARG A 213 20.28 42.78 9.02
CA ARG A 213 21.38 43.20 8.14
C ARG A 213 22.14 44.33 8.82
N GLY A 214 23.32 44.01 9.33
CA GLY A 214 24.18 44.98 9.98
C GLY A 214 24.37 46.22 9.13
N SER A 215 23.94 47.34 9.66
CA SER A 215 24.16 48.69 9.11
C SER A 215 25.65 48.92 8.91
N LYS A 216 26.11 48.92 7.64
CA LYS A 216 27.43 49.41 7.31
C LYS A 216 27.46 50.92 7.58
N LYS A 217 27.99 51.36 8.73
CA LYS A 217 28.41 52.74 8.97
C LYS A 217 29.50 53.05 7.97
N LYS A 218 29.24 54.00 7.04
CA LYS A 218 30.27 54.72 6.30
C LYS A 218 30.96 55.72 7.23
N HIS A 219 32.24 55.60 7.34
CA HIS A 219 33.16 56.69 7.68
C HIS A 219 33.86 57.11 6.42
#